data_213093f21dbee6c4ef28593c4e6c6d55
#
_entry.id   213093f21dbee6c4ef28593c4e6c6d55
#
_cell.length_a   1.000
_cell.length_b   1.000
_cell.length_c   1.000
_cell.angle_alpha   90.00
_cell.angle_beta   90.00
_cell.angle_gamma   90.00
#
_symmetry.space_group_name_H-M   'P 1'
#
loop_
_entity.id
_entity.type
_entity.pdbx_description
1 polymer ?
#
loop_
_entity_poly.entity_id
_entity_poly.type
_entity_poly.pdbx_seq_one_letter_code
_entity_poly.pdbx_strand_id
1 'polypeptide(L)'
;MLAKVYAEKPLRDYAKVIKYADELAADGFDLVEDFSDLWAYDTEKKDCRVRNTKEAILEAHFPPGSGNWCTWMFGRNLSNWDESFTWAKWITPSRDLIRLYEEQGDTKRYNESVVWYECGWSNYYPADHYAFMYKCRSAFNSIIYLRYADILLLKAEAKIMGETPDLNGAADIIDRIRNRAGLGKLPQSTRSSKEALLQAYMDERRMELAFEGQ
;
A
#
# COMPACT_ATOMS: atom_id res chain seq x y z
N MET A 1 7.84 6.10 13.10
CA MET A 1 6.79 6.01 14.15
C MET A 1 6.29 7.36 14.64
N LEU A 2 7.16 8.31 15.06
CA LEU A 2 6.71 9.62 15.57
C LEU A 2 5.84 10.41 14.58
N ALA A 3 6.14 10.40 13.29
CA ALA A 3 5.30 11.03 12.28
C ALA A 3 3.85 10.54 12.33
N LYS A 4 3.62 9.23 12.49
CA LYS A 4 2.27 8.67 12.62
C LYS A 4 1.60 9.11 13.94
N VAL A 5 2.33 9.11 15.03
CA VAL A 5 1.79 9.55 16.35
C VAL A 5 1.31 11.00 16.28
N TYR A 6 2.08 11.89 15.65
CA TYR A 6 1.68 13.30 15.50
C TYR A 6 0.68 13.56 14.36
N ALA A 7 0.36 12.59 13.54
CA ALA A 7 -0.76 12.65 12.60
C ALA A 7 -2.10 12.33 13.27
N GLU A 8 -2.06 11.59 14.39
CA GLU A 8 -3.27 11.14 15.09
C GLU A 8 -4.00 12.29 15.82
N LYS A 9 -5.34 12.24 15.77
CA LYS A 9 -6.23 13.32 16.23
C LYS A 9 -5.90 13.88 17.62
N PRO A 10 -5.61 13.07 18.65
CA PRO A 10 -5.34 13.59 20.00
C PRO A 10 -4.04 14.39 20.15
N LEU A 11 -3.04 14.09 19.30
CA LEU A 11 -1.69 14.67 19.38
C LEU A 11 -1.30 15.43 18.12
N ARG A 12 -2.27 15.74 17.27
CA ARG A 12 -2.03 16.28 15.92
C ARG A 12 -1.15 17.51 15.93
N ASP A 13 0.00 17.37 15.27
CA ASP A 13 1.00 18.43 15.07
C ASP A 13 1.62 18.23 13.67
N TYR A 14 1.03 18.87 12.69
CA TYR A 14 1.47 18.72 11.30
C TYR A 14 2.90 19.23 11.05
N ALA A 15 3.39 20.19 11.81
CA ALA A 15 4.78 20.63 11.70
C ALA A 15 5.75 19.51 12.10
N LYS A 16 5.43 18.76 13.15
CA LYS A 16 6.22 17.58 13.55
C LYS A 16 6.09 16.43 12.57
N VAL A 17 4.91 16.21 11.96
CA VAL A 17 4.77 15.21 10.90
C VAL A 17 5.73 15.48 9.75
N ILE A 18 5.77 16.74 9.27
CA ILE A 18 6.69 17.16 8.20
C ILE A 18 8.14 16.97 8.63
N LYS A 19 8.51 17.46 9.82
CA LYS A 19 9.87 17.34 10.37
C LYS A 19 10.35 15.88 10.37
N TYR A 20 9.58 14.96 10.97
CA TYR A 20 10.00 13.56 11.05
C TYR A 20 9.99 12.83 9.71
N ALA A 21 9.16 13.26 8.76
CA ALA A 21 9.22 12.74 7.39
C ALA A 21 10.49 13.20 6.66
N ASP A 22 10.94 14.45 6.91
CA ASP A 22 12.18 14.99 6.35
C ASP A 22 13.42 14.34 6.95
N GLU A 23 13.41 14.04 8.26
CA GLU A 23 14.48 13.29 8.92
C GLU A 23 14.65 11.90 8.29
N LEU A 24 13.57 11.17 8.03
CA LEU A 24 13.63 9.87 7.34
C LEU A 24 14.21 9.97 5.93
N ALA A 25 13.85 11.02 5.19
CA ALA A 25 14.46 11.27 3.89
C ALA A 25 15.98 11.52 3.99
N ALA A 26 16.41 12.28 5.01
CA ALA A 26 17.82 12.55 5.26
C ALA A 26 18.59 11.29 5.70
N ASP A 27 17.93 10.35 6.37
CA ASP A 27 18.46 9.04 6.77
C ASP A 27 18.53 8.03 5.58
N GLY A 28 18.08 8.43 4.38
CA GLY A 28 18.21 7.64 3.16
C GLY A 28 17.00 6.76 2.84
N PHE A 29 15.89 6.88 3.57
CA PHE A 29 14.66 6.20 3.17
C PHE A 29 14.09 6.80 1.89
N ASP A 30 13.63 5.95 1.00
CA ASP A 30 13.09 6.33 -0.31
C ASP A 30 12.11 5.30 -0.83
N LEU A 31 11.29 5.66 -1.83
CA LEU A 31 10.44 4.71 -2.55
C LEU A 31 11.31 3.72 -3.33
N VAL A 32 10.92 2.45 -3.36
CA VAL A 32 11.45 1.51 -4.34
C VAL A 32 11.04 1.97 -5.75
N GLU A 33 11.85 1.65 -6.75
CA GLU A 33 11.57 2.04 -8.13
C GLU A 33 10.41 1.25 -8.72
N ASP A 34 10.37 -0.05 -8.45
CA ASP A 34 9.28 -0.92 -8.84
C ASP A 34 8.45 -1.33 -7.61
N PHE A 35 7.15 -1.01 -7.62
CA PHE A 35 6.23 -1.37 -6.55
C PHE A 35 6.19 -2.87 -6.29
N SER A 36 6.41 -3.69 -7.33
CA SER A 36 6.43 -5.15 -7.22
C SER A 36 7.55 -5.67 -6.30
N ASP A 37 8.65 -4.93 -6.14
CA ASP A 37 9.77 -5.34 -5.29
C ASP A 37 9.38 -5.47 -3.80
N LEU A 38 8.35 -4.76 -3.38
CA LEU A 38 7.82 -4.87 -2.01
C LEU A 38 7.19 -6.24 -1.72
N TRP A 39 6.65 -6.89 -2.76
CA TRP A 39 5.85 -8.12 -2.65
C TRP A 39 6.44 -9.30 -3.41
N ALA A 40 7.57 -9.10 -4.07
CA ALA A 40 8.18 -10.10 -4.93
C ALA A 40 8.54 -11.37 -4.17
N TYR A 41 8.17 -12.51 -4.76
CA TYR A 41 8.36 -13.84 -4.23
C TYR A 41 9.20 -14.69 -5.19
N ASP A 42 10.18 -15.42 -4.65
CA ASP A 42 11.00 -16.39 -5.37
C ASP A 42 10.40 -17.79 -5.15
N THR A 43 9.78 -18.33 -6.17
CA THR A 43 9.11 -19.65 -6.10
C THR A 43 10.07 -20.82 -5.92
N GLU A 44 11.32 -20.70 -6.42
CA GLU A 44 12.33 -21.74 -6.30
C GLU A 44 12.91 -21.80 -4.89
N LYS A 45 13.24 -20.63 -4.35
CA LYS A 45 13.77 -20.50 -2.98
C LYS A 45 12.69 -20.57 -1.90
N LYS A 46 11.42 -20.42 -2.29
CA LYS A 46 10.28 -20.29 -1.36
C LYS A 46 10.50 -19.17 -0.34
N ASP A 47 10.94 -18.03 -0.81
CA ASP A 47 11.27 -16.87 0.02
C ASP A 47 10.92 -15.55 -0.68
N CYS A 48 10.93 -14.43 0.06
CA CYS A 48 10.87 -13.10 -0.54
C CYS A 48 12.08 -12.90 -1.46
N ARG A 49 11.85 -12.27 -2.61
CA ARG A 49 12.95 -11.90 -3.51
C ARG A 49 13.82 -10.79 -2.93
N VAL A 50 13.20 -9.83 -2.25
CA VAL A 50 13.88 -8.68 -1.62
C VAL A 50 13.37 -8.50 -0.20
N ARG A 51 14.26 -8.17 0.72
CA ARG A 51 13.95 -7.79 2.11
C ARG A 51 14.70 -6.52 2.47
N ASN A 52 14.22 -5.79 3.48
CA ASN A 52 14.84 -4.56 3.95
C ASN A 52 15.11 -3.57 2.82
N THR A 53 14.09 -3.34 1.99
CA THR A 53 14.20 -2.34 0.92
C THR A 53 14.42 -0.94 1.52
N LYS A 54 14.92 -0.01 0.72
CA LYS A 54 15.04 1.41 1.14
C LYS A 54 13.70 2.06 1.52
N GLU A 55 12.58 1.41 1.20
CA GLU A 55 11.24 1.87 1.56
C GLU A 55 10.74 1.25 2.87
N ALA A 56 11.19 0.06 3.27
CA ALA A 56 10.75 -0.62 4.48
C ALA A 56 11.38 0.01 5.73
N ILE A 57 10.55 0.58 6.61
CA ILE A 57 10.99 1.18 7.88
C ILE A 57 10.91 0.15 9.02
N LEU A 58 9.86 -0.66 9.01
CA LEU A 58 9.68 -1.77 9.96
C LEU A 58 9.06 -2.95 9.23
N GLU A 59 9.81 -4.04 9.18
CA GLU A 59 9.48 -5.26 8.46
C GLU A 59 9.68 -6.49 9.35
N ALA A 60 8.67 -7.36 9.42
CA ALA A 60 8.79 -8.67 10.06
C ALA A 60 9.15 -9.72 9.02
N HIS A 61 10.24 -10.43 9.25
CA HIS A 61 10.72 -11.50 8.38
C HIS A 61 10.22 -12.87 8.85
N PHE A 62 9.83 -13.70 7.89
CA PHE A 62 9.40 -15.08 8.13
C PHE A 62 10.32 -16.03 7.37
N PRO A 63 11.25 -16.71 8.05
CA PRO A 63 12.12 -17.67 7.40
C PRO A 63 11.34 -18.90 6.93
N PRO A 64 11.88 -19.65 5.96
CA PRO A 64 11.29 -20.91 5.52
C PRO A 64 10.98 -21.83 6.71
N GLY A 65 9.76 -22.38 6.73
CA GLY A 65 9.28 -23.27 7.78
C GLY A 65 8.59 -22.60 8.98
N SER A 66 8.72 -21.29 9.18
CA SER A 66 8.00 -20.59 10.26
C SER A 66 6.73 -19.89 9.80
N GLY A 67 6.62 -19.56 8.52
CA GLY A 67 5.43 -19.01 7.85
C GLY A 67 4.68 -17.87 8.55
N ASN A 68 4.10 -16.97 7.77
CA ASN A 68 3.16 -15.99 8.29
C ASN A 68 1.71 -16.47 8.09
N TRP A 69 0.81 -16.03 8.97
CA TRP A 69 -0.61 -16.37 8.91
C TRP A 69 -1.41 -15.49 7.94
N CYS A 70 -0.85 -14.40 7.43
CA CYS A 70 -1.57 -13.45 6.59
C CYS A 70 -2.09 -14.08 5.31
N THR A 71 -1.30 -14.95 4.68
CA THR A 71 -1.72 -15.67 3.47
C THR A 71 -2.90 -16.59 3.77
N TRP A 72 -2.91 -17.23 4.91
CA TRP A 72 -3.99 -18.10 5.34
C TRP A 72 -5.27 -17.33 5.64
N MET A 73 -5.14 -16.25 6.40
CA MET A 73 -6.29 -15.50 6.90
C MET A 73 -6.87 -14.55 5.86
N PHE A 74 -6.04 -13.96 5.01
CA PHE A 74 -6.44 -12.82 4.19
C PHE A 74 -6.14 -13.01 2.71
N GLY A 75 -5.07 -13.68 2.36
CA GLY A 75 -4.61 -13.84 0.99
C GLY A 75 -4.88 -15.23 0.42
N ARG A 76 -4.21 -15.52 -0.68
CA ARG A 76 -4.16 -16.82 -1.32
C ARG A 76 -2.72 -17.14 -1.71
N ASN A 77 -2.22 -18.29 -1.27
CA ASN A 77 -0.91 -18.76 -1.69
C ASN A 77 -1.02 -19.40 -3.08
N LEU A 78 -0.66 -18.65 -4.12
CA LEU A 78 -0.69 -19.15 -5.49
C LEU A 78 0.55 -19.95 -5.88
N SER A 79 1.63 -19.88 -5.10
CA SER A 79 2.85 -20.65 -5.39
C SER A 79 2.76 -22.12 -4.96
N ASN A 80 1.90 -22.42 -3.99
CA ASN A 80 1.58 -23.77 -3.53
C ASN A 80 0.08 -23.82 -3.20
N TRP A 81 -0.75 -23.76 -4.23
CA TRP A 81 -2.17 -23.76 -4.01
C TRP A 81 -2.62 -25.08 -3.38
N ASP A 82 -3.19 -24.97 -2.19
CA ASP A 82 -3.80 -26.06 -1.47
C ASP A 82 -5.20 -25.61 -1.01
N GLU A 83 -6.22 -26.30 -1.46
CA GLU A 83 -7.61 -26.00 -1.12
C GLU A 83 -7.90 -26.13 0.38
N SER A 84 -7.05 -26.82 1.15
CA SER A 84 -7.17 -26.89 2.60
C SER A 84 -7.09 -25.51 3.29
N PHE A 85 -6.54 -24.49 2.62
CA PHE A 85 -6.51 -23.10 3.10
C PHE A 85 -7.74 -22.27 2.71
N THR A 86 -8.80 -22.92 2.29
CA THR A 86 -10.03 -22.26 1.80
C THR A 86 -10.86 -21.61 2.91
N TRP A 87 -10.67 -21.93 4.17
CA TRP A 87 -11.48 -21.50 5.28
C TRP A 87 -11.30 -20.04 5.71
N ALA A 88 -10.19 -19.41 5.35
CA ALA A 88 -9.83 -18.10 5.89
C ALA A 88 -9.82 -17.04 4.79
N LYS A 89 -10.97 -16.45 4.50
CA LYS A 89 -11.12 -15.32 3.55
C LYS A 89 -11.82 -14.16 4.25
N TRP A 90 -11.21 -13.69 5.33
CA TRP A 90 -11.78 -12.63 6.15
C TRP A 90 -11.63 -11.25 5.53
N ILE A 91 -10.70 -11.09 4.60
CA ILE A 91 -10.54 -9.87 3.82
C ILE A 91 -10.65 -10.19 2.34
N THR A 92 -11.63 -9.58 1.69
CA THR A 92 -11.83 -9.63 0.24
C THR A 92 -11.71 -8.22 -0.32
N PRO A 93 -10.99 -8.01 -1.42
CA PRO A 93 -10.93 -6.71 -2.10
C PRO A 93 -12.33 -6.17 -2.37
N SER A 94 -12.60 -4.93 -1.98
CA SER A 94 -13.90 -4.33 -2.24
C SER A 94 -14.04 -3.96 -3.72
N ARG A 95 -15.28 -4.00 -4.24
CA ARG A 95 -15.59 -3.56 -5.61
C ARG A 95 -15.22 -2.10 -5.83
N ASP A 96 -15.33 -1.27 -4.79
CA ASP A 96 -14.95 0.15 -4.84
C ASP A 96 -13.44 0.34 -5.00
N LEU A 97 -12.61 -0.46 -4.34
CA LEU A 97 -11.16 -0.39 -4.52
C LEU A 97 -10.76 -0.83 -5.93
N ILE A 98 -11.36 -1.91 -6.42
CA ILE A 98 -11.12 -2.42 -7.77
C ILE A 98 -11.50 -1.35 -8.80
N ARG A 99 -12.70 -0.78 -8.69
CA ARG A 99 -13.16 0.30 -9.56
C ARG A 99 -12.23 1.52 -9.51
N LEU A 100 -11.73 1.89 -8.32
CA LEU A 100 -10.80 3.01 -8.19
C LEU A 100 -9.49 2.77 -8.97
N TYR A 101 -8.90 1.58 -8.88
CA TYR A 101 -7.73 1.24 -9.70
C TYR A 101 -8.03 1.33 -11.19
N GLU A 102 -9.18 0.81 -11.63
CA GLU A 102 -9.61 0.83 -13.03
C GLU A 102 -9.84 2.26 -13.55
N GLU A 103 -10.57 3.08 -12.81
CA GLU A 103 -10.86 4.48 -13.14
C GLU A 103 -9.58 5.34 -13.21
N GLN A 104 -8.60 5.07 -12.35
CA GLN A 104 -7.30 5.73 -12.37
C GLN A 104 -6.34 5.16 -13.43
N GLY A 105 -6.63 3.99 -14.00
CA GLY A 105 -5.72 3.29 -14.91
C GLY A 105 -4.47 2.73 -14.21
N ASP A 106 -4.55 2.47 -12.91
CA ASP A 106 -3.44 2.02 -12.08
C ASP A 106 -3.25 0.50 -12.15
N THR A 107 -2.75 0.04 -13.26
CA THR A 107 -2.54 -1.39 -13.51
C THR A 107 -1.40 -1.97 -12.68
N LYS A 108 -0.36 -1.19 -12.38
CA LYS A 108 0.80 -1.68 -11.62
C LYS A 108 0.42 -2.07 -10.20
N ARG A 109 -0.17 -1.15 -9.44
CA ARG A 109 -0.57 -1.44 -8.05
C ARG A 109 -1.74 -2.40 -7.99
N TYR A 110 -2.66 -2.33 -8.94
CA TYR A 110 -3.78 -3.27 -9.05
C TYR A 110 -3.28 -4.71 -9.14
N ASN A 111 -2.38 -5.01 -10.07
CA ASN A 111 -1.86 -6.36 -10.29
C ASN A 111 -1.05 -6.89 -9.08
N GLU A 112 -0.44 -6.02 -8.29
CA GLU A 112 0.28 -6.41 -7.08
C GLU A 112 -0.63 -6.53 -5.85
N SER A 113 -1.82 -5.93 -5.88
CA SER A 113 -2.73 -5.86 -4.74
C SER A 113 -3.89 -6.85 -4.83
N VAL A 114 -4.34 -7.18 -6.03
CA VAL A 114 -5.51 -8.02 -6.29
C VAL A 114 -5.16 -9.11 -7.29
N VAL A 115 -5.58 -10.33 -6.99
CA VAL A 115 -5.51 -11.46 -7.93
C VAL A 115 -6.85 -12.14 -8.03
N TRP A 116 -7.19 -12.58 -9.24
CA TRP A 116 -8.44 -13.28 -9.53
C TRP A 116 -8.20 -14.77 -9.66
N TYR A 117 -9.07 -15.56 -9.02
CA TYR A 117 -9.00 -17.00 -9.08
C TYR A 117 -10.38 -17.61 -8.78
N GLU A 118 -10.53 -18.93 -8.91
CA GLU A 118 -11.76 -19.62 -8.55
C GLU A 118 -11.97 -19.69 -7.02
N CYS A 119 -13.23 -19.67 -6.59
CA CYS A 119 -13.63 -19.75 -5.19
C CYS A 119 -15.04 -20.29 -5.05
N GLY A 120 -15.19 -21.55 -4.60
CA GLY A 120 -16.48 -22.19 -4.46
C GLY A 120 -17.21 -21.96 -3.13
N TRP A 121 -16.61 -21.26 -2.15
CA TRP A 121 -17.13 -21.12 -0.78
C TRP A 121 -17.66 -19.73 -0.42
N SER A 122 -17.66 -18.82 -1.34
CA SER A 122 -18.18 -17.46 -1.15
C SER A 122 -18.93 -17.01 -2.41
N ASN A 123 -19.94 -16.19 -2.21
CA ASN A 123 -20.76 -15.63 -3.29
C ASN A 123 -20.59 -14.11 -3.44
N TYR A 124 -19.59 -13.51 -2.82
CA TYR A 124 -19.34 -12.07 -2.93
C TYR A 124 -18.91 -11.67 -4.36
N TYR A 125 -18.13 -12.53 -5.02
CA TYR A 125 -17.84 -12.48 -6.44
C TYR A 125 -18.29 -13.79 -7.11
N PRO A 126 -18.37 -13.86 -8.46
CA PRO A 126 -18.58 -15.12 -9.17
C PRO A 126 -17.54 -16.19 -8.77
N ALA A 127 -17.97 -17.46 -8.69
CA ALA A 127 -17.13 -18.54 -8.20
C ALA A 127 -15.90 -18.81 -9.08
N ASP A 128 -16.01 -18.57 -10.38
CA ASP A 128 -14.96 -18.71 -11.38
C ASP A 128 -14.07 -17.46 -11.52
N HIS A 129 -14.45 -16.36 -10.87
CA HIS A 129 -13.75 -15.08 -10.94
C HIS A 129 -13.88 -14.34 -9.61
N TYR A 130 -13.13 -14.79 -8.61
CA TYR A 130 -13.15 -14.25 -7.26
C TYR A 130 -11.88 -13.44 -6.97
N ALA A 131 -12.02 -12.24 -6.42
CA ALA A 131 -10.90 -11.37 -6.08
C ALA A 131 -10.29 -11.75 -4.73
N PHE A 132 -8.97 -11.92 -4.70
CA PHE A 132 -8.18 -12.16 -3.49
C PHE A 132 -7.16 -11.04 -3.28
N MET A 133 -6.86 -10.76 -2.01
CA MET A 133 -5.72 -9.93 -1.66
C MET A 133 -4.42 -10.60 -2.09
N TYR A 134 -3.54 -9.85 -2.79
CA TYR A 134 -2.32 -10.42 -3.38
C TYR A 134 -1.02 -9.95 -2.72
N LYS A 135 -1.03 -8.91 -1.91
CA LYS A 135 0.16 -8.47 -1.16
C LYS A 135 0.67 -9.52 -0.16
N CYS A 136 -0.21 -10.35 0.40
CA CYS A 136 0.15 -11.55 1.18
C CYS A 136 0.07 -12.81 0.31
N ARG A 137 0.97 -12.96 -0.64
CA ARG A 137 0.90 -14.01 -1.67
C ARG A 137 1.62 -15.31 -1.32
N SER A 138 2.37 -15.35 -0.24
CA SER A 138 3.04 -16.55 0.26
C SER A 138 3.16 -16.55 1.79
N ALA A 139 3.36 -17.74 2.37
CA ALA A 139 3.62 -17.88 3.81
C ALA A 139 5.01 -17.32 4.22
N PHE A 140 5.87 -17.01 3.27
CA PHE A 140 7.24 -16.53 3.52
C PHE A 140 7.42 -15.04 3.20
N ASN A 141 6.41 -14.37 2.64
CA ASN A 141 6.48 -12.93 2.45
C ASN A 141 6.67 -12.23 3.79
N SER A 142 7.54 -11.24 3.81
CA SER A 142 7.63 -10.30 4.92
C SER A 142 6.32 -9.55 5.10
N ILE A 143 6.05 -9.13 6.33
CA ILE A 143 4.98 -8.19 6.64
C ILE A 143 5.63 -6.83 6.88
N ILE A 144 5.35 -5.88 6.02
CA ILE A 144 5.86 -4.51 6.14
C ILE A 144 4.84 -3.71 6.95
N TYR A 145 5.17 -3.41 8.21
CA TYR A 145 4.30 -2.64 9.11
C TYR A 145 4.38 -1.14 8.87
N LEU A 146 5.58 -0.65 8.52
CA LEU A 146 5.82 0.76 8.24
C LEU A 146 6.71 0.88 7.02
N ARG A 147 6.30 1.70 6.06
CA ARG A 147 7.09 2.02 4.88
C ARG A 147 7.03 3.51 4.52
N TYR A 148 8.02 3.95 3.80
CA TYR A 148 8.24 5.36 3.52
C TYR A 148 7.10 6.02 2.73
N ALA A 149 6.40 5.28 1.86
CA ALA A 149 5.23 5.81 1.15
C ALA A 149 4.10 6.26 2.11
N ASP A 150 3.84 5.52 3.20
CA ASP A 150 2.88 5.95 4.23
C ASP A 150 3.30 7.28 4.86
N ILE A 151 4.58 7.42 5.17
CA ILE A 151 5.12 8.66 5.76
C ILE A 151 5.05 9.84 4.77
N LEU A 152 5.33 9.59 3.49
CA LEU A 152 5.17 10.61 2.44
C LEU A 152 3.71 11.06 2.32
N LEU A 153 2.77 10.14 2.37
CA LEU A 153 1.34 10.47 2.33
C LEU A 153 0.91 11.25 3.58
N LEU A 154 1.38 10.90 4.77
CA LEU A 154 1.14 11.70 5.98
C LEU A 154 1.74 13.10 5.86
N LYS A 155 2.92 13.24 5.23
CA LYS A 155 3.50 14.55 4.95
C LYS A 155 2.65 15.34 3.94
N ALA A 156 2.10 14.71 2.92
CA ALA A 156 1.17 15.35 1.98
C ALA A 156 -0.09 15.86 2.70
N GLU A 157 -0.69 15.03 3.56
CA GLU A 157 -1.82 15.44 4.40
C GLU A 157 -1.46 16.65 5.27
N ALA A 158 -0.31 16.60 5.94
CA ALA A 158 0.16 17.68 6.79
C ALA A 158 0.35 18.99 6.02
N LYS A 159 0.81 18.92 4.76
CA LYS A 159 0.91 20.10 3.88
C LYS A 159 -0.46 20.62 3.41
N ILE A 160 -1.44 19.76 3.22
CA ILE A 160 -2.82 20.17 2.84
C ILE A 160 -3.53 20.80 4.04
N MET A 161 -3.40 20.19 5.22
CA MET A 161 -4.24 20.45 6.38
C MET A 161 -3.58 21.33 7.45
N GLY A 162 -2.28 21.60 7.33
CA GLY A 162 -1.54 22.43 8.26
C GLY A 162 -2.04 23.86 8.34
N GLU A 163 -1.57 24.62 9.32
CA GLU A 163 -1.95 26.03 9.53
C GLU A 163 -1.62 26.91 8.32
N THR A 164 -0.53 26.61 7.62
CA THR A 164 -0.13 27.27 6.38
C THR A 164 -0.11 26.21 5.27
N PRO A 165 -1.22 26.02 4.53
CA PRO A 165 -1.29 25.00 3.49
C PRO A 165 -0.29 25.23 2.35
N ASP A 166 0.44 24.15 2.00
CA ASP A 166 1.33 24.07 0.84
C ASP A 166 0.75 23.03 -0.16
N LEU A 167 -0.25 23.45 -0.92
CA LEU A 167 -0.94 22.55 -1.86
C LEU A 167 -0.03 22.05 -2.98
N ASN A 168 0.89 22.89 -3.46
CA ASN A 168 1.83 22.48 -4.50
C ASN A 168 2.82 21.42 -3.98
N GLY A 169 3.41 21.63 -2.82
CA GLY A 169 4.31 20.66 -2.22
C GLY A 169 3.61 19.36 -1.83
N ALA A 170 2.34 19.41 -1.45
CA ALA A 170 1.53 18.21 -1.23
C ALA A 170 1.28 17.46 -2.53
N ALA A 171 0.88 18.17 -3.59
CA ALA A 171 0.64 17.58 -4.90
C ALA A 171 1.92 16.97 -5.50
N ASP A 172 3.08 17.57 -5.30
CA ASP A 172 4.35 17.01 -5.76
C ASP A 172 4.69 15.68 -5.06
N ILE A 173 4.36 15.55 -3.78
CA ILE A 173 4.50 14.28 -3.05
C ILE A 173 3.56 13.21 -3.63
N ILE A 174 2.30 13.55 -3.84
CA ILE A 174 1.32 12.64 -4.43
C ILE A 174 1.77 12.23 -5.84
N ASP A 175 2.20 13.18 -6.66
CA ASP A 175 2.69 12.93 -8.01
C ASP A 175 3.91 12.00 -8.03
N ARG A 176 4.78 12.07 -7.03
CA ARG A 176 5.92 11.17 -6.89
C ARG A 176 5.48 9.71 -6.73
N ILE A 177 4.46 9.45 -5.90
CA ILE A 177 3.89 8.12 -5.69
C ILE A 177 3.17 7.66 -6.96
N ARG A 178 2.39 8.54 -7.59
CA ARG A 178 1.71 8.30 -8.86
C ARG A 178 2.67 7.91 -9.99
N ASN A 179 3.77 8.64 -10.11
CA ASN A 179 4.79 8.35 -11.12
C ASN A 179 5.39 6.94 -10.97
N ARG A 180 5.66 6.49 -9.74
CA ARG A 180 6.11 5.12 -9.48
C ARG A 180 5.07 4.09 -9.94
N ALA A 181 3.79 4.37 -9.73
CA ALA A 181 2.68 3.55 -10.21
C ALA A 181 2.46 3.63 -11.73
N GLY A 182 3.21 4.49 -12.44
CA GLY A 182 3.05 4.70 -13.88
C GLY A 182 1.92 5.66 -14.24
N LEU A 183 1.38 6.40 -13.25
CA LEU A 183 0.33 7.38 -13.47
C LEU A 183 0.91 8.76 -13.77
N GLY A 184 0.16 9.56 -14.51
CA GLY A 184 0.50 10.96 -14.75
C GLY A 184 0.33 11.84 -13.52
N LYS A 185 0.83 13.07 -13.62
CA LYS A 185 0.65 14.10 -12.59
C LYS A 185 -0.83 14.46 -12.42
N LEU A 186 -1.17 14.92 -11.23
CA LEU A 186 -2.50 15.47 -10.94
C LEU A 186 -2.81 16.68 -11.84
N PRO A 187 -4.04 16.81 -12.34
CA PRO A 187 -4.47 18.00 -13.09
C PRO A 187 -4.32 19.29 -12.28
N GLN A 188 -4.04 20.41 -12.95
CA GLN A 188 -3.88 21.70 -12.29
C GLN A 188 -5.13 22.11 -11.48
N SER A 189 -6.32 21.76 -11.95
CA SER A 189 -7.58 22.01 -11.23
C SER A 189 -7.62 21.29 -9.87
N THR A 190 -7.10 20.06 -9.79
CA THR A 190 -6.97 19.33 -8.54
C THR A 190 -5.89 19.94 -7.63
N ARG A 191 -4.74 20.28 -8.19
CA ARG A 191 -3.59 20.84 -7.44
C ARG A 191 -3.92 22.19 -6.78
N SER A 192 -4.82 22.99 -7.36
CA SER A 192 -5.17 24.34 -6.88
C SER A 192 -6.39 24.38 -5.95
N SER A 193 -7.09 23.27 -5.75
CA SER A 193 -8.24 23.16 -4.83
C SER A 193 -7.87 22.28 -3.64
N LYS A 194 -8.02 22.81 -2.43
CA LYS A 194 -7.76 22.06 -1.19
C LYS A 194 -8.64 20.82 -1.09
N GLU A 195 -9.92 20.96 -1.40
CA GLU A 195 -10.90 19.88 -1.34
C GLU A 195 -10.61 18.78 -2.37
N ALA A 196 -10.33 19.19 -3.63
CA ALA A 196 -10.00 18.24 -4.69
C ALA A 196 -8.66 17.52 -4.42
N LEU A 197 -7.67 18.24 -3.89
CA LEU A 197 -6.37 17.66 -3.54
C LEU A 197 -6.48 16.70 -2.34
N LEU A 198 -7.32 17.03 -1.36
CA LEU A 198 -7.57 16.14 -0.23
C LEU A 198 -8.27 14.85 -0.68
N GLN A 199 -9.23 14.94 -1.62
CA GLN A 199 -9.84 13.75 -2.21
C GLN A 199 -8.81 12.91 -2.97
N ALA A 200 -8.00 13.55 -3.81
CA ALA A 200 -6.93 12.86 -4.54
C ALA A 200 -5.92 12.20 -3.60
N TYR A 201 -5.59 12.84 -2.48
CA TYR A 201 -4.76 12.27 -1.43
C TYR A 201 -5.40 11.00 -0.81
N MET A 202 -6.68 11.04 -0.48
CA MET A 202 -7.39 9.89 0.10
C MET A 202 -7.43 8.72 -0.88
N ASP A 203 -7.69 8.98 -2.15
CA ASP A 203 -7.71 7.98 -3.21
C ASP A 203 -6.31 7.36 -3.42
N GLU A 204 -5.29 8.21 -3.47
CA GLU A 204 -3.89 7.77 -3.60
C GLU A 204 -3.46 6.90 -2.41
N ARG A 205 -3.78 7.34 -1.18
CA ARG A 205 -3.49 6.58 0.03
C ARG A 205 -4.19 5.22 0.03
N ARG A 206 -5.43 5.17 -0.41
CA ARG A 206 -6.22 3.94 -0.51
C ARG A 206 -5.62 2.95 -1.50
N MET A 207 -5.22 3.41 -2.70
CA MET A 207 -4.58 2.56 -3.71
C MET A 207 -3.19 2.11 -3.27
N GLU A 208 -2.43 3.00 -2.70
CA GLU A 208 -1.04 2.74 -2.30
C GLU A 208 -0.95 1.74 -1.14
N LEU A 209 -1.75 1.94 -0.10
CA LEU A 209 -1.66 1.22 1.17
C LEU A 209 -2.74 0.14 1.35
N ALA A 210 -3.48 -0.21 0.29
CA ALA A 210 -4.48 -1.27 0.34
C ALA A 210 -3.90 -2.55 0.96
N PHE A 211 -4.63 -3.14 1.92
CA PHE A 211 -4.29 -4.40 2.61
C PHE A 211 -3.06 -4.36 3.54
N GLU A 212 -2.58 -3.18 3.91
CA GLU A 212 -1.41 -3.04 4.80
C GLU A 212 -1.77 -2.68 6.24
N GLY A 213 -3.07 -2.65 6.58
CA GLY A 213 -3.54 -2.35 7.94
C GLY A 213 -3.44 -0.87 8.34
N GLN A 214 -3.48 0.05 7.34
CA GLN A 214 -3.35 1.49 7.51
C GLN A 214 -4.73 2.19 7.50
#